data_ef1917077e4b20d47bfe7d246b2182cc
#
_entry.id   ef1917077e4b20d47bfe7d246b2182cc
#
_cell.length_a   1.000
_cell.length_b   1.000
_cell.length_c   1.000
_cell.angle_alpha   90.00
_cell.angle_beta   90.00
_cell.angle_gamma   90.00
#
_symmetry.space_group_name_H-M   'P 1'
#
loop_
_entity.id
_entity.type
_entity.pdbx_description
1 polymer ?
#
loop_
_entity_poly.entity_id
_entity_poly.type
_entity_poly.pdbx_seq_one_letter_code
_entity_poly.pdbx_strand_id
1 'polypeptide(L)'
;AASDVYKRQDLEGQPIIPALCDYVVDTSRGTTIESGGHRVSTIEHIMSALWTLGVDNAVIDIDAPETPIMDGSACAYAKAITETGVADQDAERKFYHVTEKMVYTIPEKGVAIILYPDDEFSVSVHVDYNSKVIGNQYATFNPGDNYAEKISPCRTFVFLHELEPLIKMNLIKGGDLDNAIVVVENPVPADQLEHLKKIFNKPDIEIKAGYLNNLELRCNNELARHKLLDLLGDFALLGVRIKGRVWATRPGHFANTEFMKQLKHTIRRAGE
;
A
#
# COMPACT_ATOMS: atom_id res chain seq x y z
N ALA A 1 -0.30 -16.96 15.96
CA ALA A 1 -0.63 -15.67 15.38
C ALA A 1 0.54 -15.25 14.51
N ALA A 2 0.28 -14.78 13.31
CA ALA A 2 1.30 -14.14 12.48
C ALA A 2 1.84 -12.91 13.23
N SER A 3 3.15 -12.73 13.23
CA SER A 3 3.77 -11.60 13.91
C SER A 3 4.98 -11.10 13.13
N ASP A 4 4.67 -10.18 12.19
CA ASP A 4 5.73 -9.40 11.59
C ASP A 4 6.13 -8.28 12.55
N VAL A 5 7.42 -8.02 12.67
CA VAL A 5 7.95 -6.96 13.52
C VAL A 5 9.04 -6.18 12.80
N TYR A 6 9.05 -4.88 12.99
CA TYR A 6 10.14 -4.01 12.57
C TYR A 6 11.10 -3.79 13.74
N LYS A 7 12.39 -3.90 13.46
CA LYS A 7 13.46 -3.67 14.40
C LYS A 7 14.33 -2.50 13.93
N ARG A 8 14.31 -1.39 14.67
CA ARG A 8 15.08 -0.18 14.37
C ARG A 8 16.52 -0.33 14.85
N GLN A 9 17.40 -0.79 13.94
CA GLN A 9 18.81 -1.03 14.26
C GLN A 9 19.64 0.23 14.43
N ASP A 10 19.19 1.35 13.90
CA ASP A 10 19.82 2.66 14.02
C ASP A 10 19.62 3.33 15.40
N LEU A 11 18.73 2.77 16.22
CA LEU A 11 18.41 3.32 17.54
C LEU A 11 19.00 2.48 18.67
N GLU A 12 19.35 3.14 19.79
CA GLU A 12 19.82 2.48 21.00
C GLU A 12 18.76 1.49 21.52
N GLY A 13 19.18 0.29 21.92
CA GLY A 13 18.30 -0.78 22.35
C GLY A 13 17.53 -1.47 21.23
N GLN A 14 17.69 -1.06 19.98
CA GLN A 14 17.08 -1.66 18.79
C GLN A 14 15.59 -1.97 18.99
N PRO A 15 14.75 -0.95 19.24
CA PRO A 15 13.35 -1.14 19.59
C PRO A 15 12.57 -1.89 18.51
N ILE A 16 11.65 -2.74 18.97
CA ILE A 16 10.77 -3.55 18.14
C ILE A 16 9.39 -2.91 18.04
N ILE A 17 8.88 -2.80 16.83
CA ILE A 17 7.56 -2.24 16.52
C ILE A 17 6.72 -3.33 15.86
N PRO A 18 5.65 -3.83 16.51
CA PRO A 18 4.78 -4.83 15.90
C PRO A 18 4.03 -4.28 14.67
N ALA A 19 4.05 -5.02 13.56
CA ALA A 19 3.31 -4.68 12.36
C ALA A 19 1.85 -5.12 12.48
N LEU A 20 1.10 -4.45 13.33
CA LEU A 20 -0.32 -4.71 13.59
C LEU A 20 -1.13 -3.40 13.52
N CYS A 21 -2.39 -3.51 13.11
CA CYS A 21 -3.27 -2.34 12.93
C CYS A 21 -3.47 -1.50 14.20
N ASP A 22 -3.32 -2.10 15.40
CA ASP A 22 -3.39 -1.38 16.68
C ASP A 22 -2.22 -0.39 16.86
N TYR A 23 -1.12 -0.56 16.14
CA TYR A 23 0.07 0.30 16.20
C TYR A 23 0.12 1.36 15.10
N VAL A 24 -0.88 1.41 14.21
CA VAL A 24 -0.96 2.43 13.17
C VAL A 24 -1.30 3.78 13.77
N VAL A 25 -0.44 4.77 13.52
CA VAL A 25 -0.54 6.14 14.07
C VAL A 25 -0.72 7.21 13.01
N ASP A 26 -0.33 6.94 11.76
CA ASP A 26 -0.50 7.88 10.63
C ASP A 26 -0.82 7.11 9.36
N THR A 27 -1.75 7.67 8.58
CA THR A 27 -2.22 7.12 7.30
C THR A 27 -2.32 8.18 6.21
N SER A 28 -1.69 9.34 6.42
CA SER A 28 -1.85 10.50 5.54
C SER A 28 -1.17 10.33 4.17
N ARG A 29 -0.07 9.57 4.10
CA ARG A 29 0.73 9.36 2.88
C ARG A 29 1.18 7.93 2.65
N GLY A 30 0.95 7.06 3.58
CA GLY A 30 1.34 5.68 3.67
C GLY A 30 1.01 5.21 5.06
N THR A 31 1.27 3.97 5.36
CA THR A 31 0.99 3.40 6.67
C THR A 31 2.21 3.53 7.57
N THR A 32 2.04 4.23 8.71
CA THR A 32 3.06 4.39 9.74
C THR A 32 2.63 3.69 11.01
N ILE A 33 3.52 2.87 11.54
CA ILE A 33 3.34 2.20 12.84
C ILE A 33 4.27 2.78 13.89
N GLU A 34 3.84 2.76 15.16
CA GLU A 34 4.61 3.25 16.30
C GLU A 34 4.48 2.32 17.50
N SER A 35 5.59 2.15 18.23
CA SER A 35 5.61 1.54 19.55
C SER A 35 6.70 2.19 20.41
N GLY A 36 6.37 2.54 21.66
CA GLY A 36 7.31 3.17 22.58
C GLY A 36 7.93 4.49 22.10
N GLY A 37 7.21 5.25 21.26
CA GLY A 37 7.70 6.51 20.69
C GLY A 37 8.61 6.35 19.45
N HIS A 38 8.81 5.12 18.99
CA HIS A 38 9.60 4.82 17.80
C HIS A 38 8.69 4.46 16.62
N ARG A 39 9.00 4.99 15.42
CA ARG A 39 8.15 4.89 14.21
C ARG A 39 8.86 4.23 13.06
N VAL A 40 8.06 3.56 12.22
CA VAL A 40 8.43 3.14 10.86
C VAL A 40 7.28 3.50 9.93
N SER A 41 7.61 4.20 8.84
CA SER A 41 6.65 4.68 7.84
C SER A 41 6.76 3.88 6.52
N THR A 42 5.74 4.01 5.67
CA THR A 42 5.69 3.45 4.30
C THR A 42 5.86 1.93 4.29
N ILE A 43 5.18 1.24 5.22
CA ILE A 43 5.34 -0.21 5.39
C ILE A 43 4.48 -1.04 4.42
N GLU A 44 3.50 -0.45 3.76
CA GLU A 44 2.48 -1.12 2.95
C GLU A 44 3.05 -1.97 1.82
N HIS A 45 4.12 -1.53 1.15
CA HIS A 45 4.69 -2.25 0.00
C HIS A 45 5.36 -3.56 0.41
N ILE A 46 6.24 -3.52 1.42
CA ILE A 46 6.89 -4.73 1.92
C ILE A 46 5.90 -5.67 2.60
N MET A 47 4.93 -5.11 3.36
CA MET A 47 3.88 -5.91 4.00
C MET A 47 2.99 -6.61 2.98
N SER A 48 2.66 -5.94 1.86
CA SER A 48 1.93 -6.54 0.74
C SER A 48 2.68 -7.75 0.16
N ALA A 49 3.99 -7.61 -0.06
CA ALA A 49 4.82 -8.68 -0.60
C ALA A 49 4.93 -9.88 0.38
N LEU A 50 5.23 -9.62 1.66
CA LEU A 50 5.33 -10.65 2.69
C LEU A 50 4.01 -11.43 2.81
N TRP A 51 2.90 -10.71 2.99
CA TRP A 51 1.60 -11.34 3.21
C TRP A 51 1.15 -12.16 2.00
N THR A 52 1.29 -11.62 0.79
CA THR A 52 0.78 -12.28 -0.42
C THR A 52 1.66 -13.45 -0.86
N LEU A 53 2.97 -13.39 -0.61
CA LEU A 53 3.89 -14.50 -0.90
C LEU A 53 3.93 -15.56 0.21
N GLY A 54 3.02 -15.47 1.19
CA GLY A 54 2.81 -16.52 2.17
C GLY A 54 3.73 -16.48 3.38
N VAL A 55 4.43 -15.38 3.63
CA VAL A 55 5.20 -15.18 4.85
C VAL A 55 4.26 -14.81 5.99
N ASP A 56 4.30 -15.56 7.10
CA ASP A 56 3.44 -15.34 8.26
C ASP A 56 4.18 -14.73 9.44
N ASN A 57 5.51 -14.87 9.47
CA ASN A 57 6.36 -14.33 10.53
C ASN A 57 7.65 -13.82 9.90
N ALA A 58 7.94 -12.54 10.08
CA ALA A 58 9.18 -11.92 9.62
C ALA A 58 9.72 -10.94 10.66
N VAL A 59 11.05 -10.88 10.77
CA VAL A 59 11.76 -9.78 11.43
C VAL A 59 12.33 -8.90 10.33
N ILE A 60 11.93 -7.64 10.33
CA ILE A 60 12.36 -6.67 9.35
C ILE A 60 13.32 -5.71 10.03
N ASP A 61 14.62 -5.94 9.83
CA ASP A 61 15.67 -5.05 10.31
C ASP A 61 15.73 -3.80 9.44
N ILE A 62 15.67 -2.63 10.06
CA ILE A 62 15.69 -1.34 9.38
C ILE A 62 16.58 -0.34 10.10
N ASP A 63 17.37 0.42 9.35
CA ASP A 63 18.32 1.43 9.83
C ASP A 63 17.85 2.88 9.61
N ALA A 64 16.56 3.06 9.32
CA ALA A 64 15.93 4.35 9.04
C ALA A 64 14.48 4.39 9.54
N PRO A 65 13.86 5.58 9.71
CA PRO A 65 12.46 5.70 10.13
C PRO A 65 11.45 5.37 9.03
N GLU A 66 11.87 5.04 7.81
CA GLU A 66 11.00 4.77 6.68
C GLU A 66 11.54 3.60 5.86
N THR A 67 10.66 2.71 5.40
CA THR A 67 11.05 1.65 4.48
C THR A 67 11.39 2.22 3.10
N PRO A 68 12.41 1.69 2.40
CA PRO A 68 12.78 2.19 1.08
C PRO A 68 11.62 2.12 0.09
N ILE A 69 11.32 3.24 -0.57
CA ILE A 69 10.24 3.30 -1.58
C ILE A 69 10.59 2.54 -2.87
N MET A 70 11.88 2.26 -3.10
CA MET A 70 12.41 1.62 -4.31
C MET A 70 11.96 2.37 -5.58
N ASP A 71 11.38 1.65 -6.54
CA ASP A 71 10.81 2.22 -7.76
C ASP A 71 9.32 2.65 -7.61
N GLY A 72 8.84 2.75 -6.38
CA GLY A 72 7.43 3.05 -6.07
C GLY A 72 6.49 1.85 -6.12
N SER A 73 7.02 0.65 -6.34
CA SER A 73 6.28 -0.61 -6.37
C SER A 73 6.77 -1.58 -5.29
N ALA A 74 6.15 -2.75 -5.19
CA ALA A 74 6.62 -3.83 -4.32
C ALA A 74 7.50 -4.86 -5.07
N CYS A 75 7.90 -4.58 -6.31
CA CYS A 75 8.59 -5.55 -7.17
C CYS A 75 9.92 -6.02 -6.58
N ALA A 76 10.73 -5.10 -6.04
CA ALA A 76 12.03 -5.43 -5.45
C ALA A 76 11.87 -6.34 -4.22
N TYR A 77 10.88 -6.07 -3.38
CA TYR A 77 10.55 -6.88 -2.21
C TYR A 77 10.05 -8.27 -2.63
N ALA A 78 9.10 -8.33 -3.57
CA ALA A 78 8.58 -9.60 -4.06
C ALA A 78 9.67 -10.47 -4.69
N LYS A 79 10.57 -9.86 -5.47
CA LYS A 79 11.71 -10.55 -6.07
C LYS A 79 12.65 -11.12 -5.00
N ALA A 80 13.05 -10.30 -4.03
CA ALA A 80 13.95 -10.74 -2.96
C ALA A 80 13.38 -11.90 -2.15
N ILE A 81 12.08 -11.86 -1.79
CA ILE A 81 11.40 -12.93 -1.07
C ILE A 81 11.34 -14.20 -1.92
N THR A 82 10.99 -14.09 -3.20
CA THR A 82 10.87 -15.23 -4.11
C THR A 82 12.22 -15.90 -4.36
N GLU A 83 13.28 -15.13 -4.55
CA GLU A 83 14.64 -15.65 -4.78
C GLU A 83 15.23 -16.31 -3.53
N THR A 84 14.94 -15.77 -2.34
CA THR A 84 15.40 -16.32 -1.07
C THR A 84 14.60 -17.56 -0.67
N GLY A 85 13.32 -17.60 -1.01
CA GLY A 85 12.37 -18.62 -0.59
C GLY A 85 11.83 -18.39 0.82
N VAL A 86 10.89 -19.24 1.23
CA VAL A 86 10.22 -19.22 2.52
C VAL A 86 10.44 -20.56 3.21
N ALA A 87 10.77 -20.54 4.51
CA ALA A 87 10.91 -21.74 5.31
C ALA A 87 9.61 -22.07 6.04
N ASP A 88 9.17 -23.31 5.95
CA ASP A 88 8.03 -23.79 6.73
C ASP A 88 8.37 -23.87 8.21
N GLN A 89 7.39 -23.57 9.05
CA GLN A 89 7.46 -23.67 10.50
C GLN A 89 6.56 -24.80 11.01
N ASP A 90 6.85 -25.35 12.21
CA ASP A 90 6.10 -26.46 12.77
C ASP A 90 4.64 -26.15 13.15
N ALA A 91 4.30 -24.87 13.27
CA ALA A 91 2.96 -24.43 13.64
C ALA A 91 2.06 -24.29 12.42
N GLU A 92 0.85 -24.87 12.51
CA GLU A 92 -0.16 -24.71 11.46
C GLU A 92 -0.62 -23.26 11.33
N ARG A 93 -0.79 -22.82 10.07
CA ARG A 93 -1.34 -21.50 9.74
C ARG A 93 -2.80 -21.42 10.15
N LYS A 94 -3.13 -20.40 10.92
CA LYS A 94 -4.50 -20.13 11.35
C LYS A 94 -5.21 -19.19 10.40
N PHE A 95 -6.46 -19.50 10.10
CA PHE A 95 -7.35 -18.67 9.30
C PHE A 95 -8.55 -18.23 10.13
N TYR A 96 -8.96 -16.98 9.94
CA TYR A 96 -10.29 -16.54 10.34
C TYR A 96 -11.25 -16.75 9.16
N HIS A 97 -12.28 -17.55 9.34
CA HIS A 97 -13.33 -17.74 8.36
C HIS A 97 -14.41 -16.68 8.58
N VAL A 98 -14.64 -15.86 7.56
CA VAL A 98 -15.68 -14.83 7.60
C VAL A 98 -17.04 -15.53 7.52
N THR A 99 -17.87 -15.38 8.54
CA THR A 99 -19.20 -16.02 8.62
C THR A 99 -20.33 -15.07 8.29
N GLU A 100 -20.10 -13.76 8.44
CA GLU A 100 -21.10 -12.73 8.20
C GLU A 100 -20.51 -11.58 7.38
N LYS A 101 -21.39 -10.92 6.61
CA LYS A 101 -21.02 -9.73 5.86
C LYS A 101 -20.63 -8.58 6.81
N MET A 102 -19.49 -7.99 6.59
CA MET A 102 -19.06 -6.75 7.26
C MET A 102 -18.98 -5.61 6.27
N VAL A 103 -19.35 -4.39 6.72
CA VAL A 103 -19.36 -3.19 5.89
C VAL A 103 -18.73 -2.02 6.65
N TYR A 104 -17.81 -1.34 6.01
CA TYR A 104 -17.26 -0.06 6.45
C TYR A 104 -17.45 0.97 5.36
N THR A 105 -17.97 2.15 5.69
CA THR A 105 -18.21 3.22 4.72
C THR A 105 -17.82 4.58 5.26
N ILE A 106 -17.38 5.45 4.34
CA ILE A 106 -17.24 6.90 4.54
C ILE A 106 -18.03 7.56 3.40
N PRO A 107 -19.35 7.77 3.60
CA PRO A 107 -20.27 8.17 2.52
C PRO A 107 -19.87 9.47 1.82
N GLU A 108 -19.42 10.47 2.57
CA GLU A 108 -18.99 11.77 2.06
C GLU A 108 -17.75 11.70 1.14
N LYS A 109 -16.98 10.62 1.25
CA LYS A 109 -15.81 10.33 0.38
C LYS A 109 -16.10 9.27 -0.67
N GLY A 110 -17.29 8.69 -0.67
CA GLY A 110 -17.63 7.56 -1.54
C GLY A 110 -16.82 6.30 -1.27
N VAL A 111 -16.28 6.14 -0.05
CA VAL A 111 -15.49 4.99 0.37
C VAL A 111 -16.38 3.88 0.88
N ALA A 112 -16.15 2.66 0.43
CA ALA A 112 -16.78 1.46 0.96
C ALA A 112 -15.80 0.28 0.95
N ILE A 113 -15.71 -0.45 2.06
CA ILE A 113 -15.02 -1.73 2.15
C ILE A 113 -16.03 -2.74 2.66
N ILE A 114 -16.23 -3.81 1.90
CA ILE A 114 -17.19 -4.86 2.21
C ILE A 114 -16.45 -6.19 2.22
N LEU A 115 -16.65 -6.96 3.27
CA LEU A 115 -16.12 -8.31 3.42
C LEU A 115 -17.29 -9.28 3.45
N TYR A 116 -17.27 -10.23 2.54
CA TYR A 116 -18.26 -11.30 2.43
C TYR A 116 -17.68 -12.63 2.86
N PRO A 117 -18.52 -13.56 3.37
CA PRO A 117 -18.15 -14.96 3.52
C PRO A 117 -17.68 -15.56 2.19
N ASP A 118 -16.55 -16.26 2.22
CA ASP A 118 -16.04 -17.06 1.10
C ASP A 118 -15.06 -18.10 1.65
N ASP A 119 -14.86 -19.21 0.94
CA ASP A 119 -13.94 -20.28 1.35
C ASP A 119 -12.48 -19.94 1.05
N GLU A 120 -12.24 -18.96 0.16
CA GLU A 120 -10.92 -18.48 -0.22
C GLU A 120 -10.82 -16.96 -0.06
N PHE A 121 -9.58 -16.46 -0.01
CA PHE A 121 -9.34 -15.02 0.04
C PHE A 121 -9.30 -14.43 -1.36
N SER A 122 -10.13 -13.44 -1.63
CA SER A 122 -10.09 -12.66 -2.87
C SER A 122 -10.36 -11.19 -2.59
N VAL A 123 -9.82 -10.32 -3.46
CA VAL A 123 -9.98 -8.86 -3.35
C VAL A 123 -10.35 -8.28 -4.69
N SER A 124 -11.34 -7.39 -4.67
CA SER A 124 -11.68 -6.51 -5.80
C SER A 124 -11.60 -5.06 -5.35
N VAL A 125 -10.88 -4.25 -6.10
CA VAL A 125 -10.72 -2.81 -5.84
C VAL A 125 -11.31 -2.02 -7.01
N HIS A 126 -12.11 -1.03 -6.68
CA HIS A 126 -12.58 0.00 -7.60
C HIS A 126 -11.99 1.34 -7.19
N VAL A 127 -11.31 2.02 -8.10
CA VAL A 127 -10.83 3.40 -7.94
C VAL A 127 -11.57 4.34 -8.87
N ASP A 128 -12.01 5.44 -8.30
CA ASP A 128 -12.63 6.57 -9.00
C ASP A 128 -12.27 7.85 -8.25
N TYR A 129 -11.36 8.61 -8.81
CA TYR A 129 -10.92 9.90 -8.25
C TYR A 129 -11.63 11.10 -8.90
N ASN A 130 -12.68 10.86 -9.68
CA ASN A 130 -13.29 11.86 -10.53
C ASN A 130 -12.27 12.52 -11.50
N SER A 131 -11.24 11.77 -11.86
CA SER A 131 -10.16 12.18 -12.71
C SER A 131 -10.45 11.83 -14.16
N LYS A 132 -10.25 12.79 -15.07
CA LYS A 132 -10.38 12.53 -16.52
C LYS A 132 -9.21 11.72 -17.07
N VAL A 133 -8.07 11.77 -16.40
CA VAL A 133 -6.85 11.03 -16.80
C VAL A 133 -6.94 9.57 -16.36
N ILE A 134 -7.28 9.34 -15.09
CA ILE A 134 -7.36 7.99 -14.51
C ILE A 134 -8.65 7.29 -14.92
N GLY A 135 -9.77 8.03 -14.93
CA GLY A 135 -11.10 7.45 -15.10
C GLY A 135 -11.48 6.49 -13.97
N ASN A 136 -12.38 5.58 -14.28
CA ASN A 136 -12.74 4.47 -13.41
C ASN A 136 -11.87 3.25 -13.73
N GLN A 137 -11.19 2.71 -12.72
CA GLN A 137 -10.36 1.54 -12.88
C GLN A 137 -10.72 0.46 -11.85
N TYR A 138 -10.54 -0.80 -12.25
CA TYR A 138 -10.77 -1.96 -11.41
C TYR A 138 -9.53 -2.83 -11.39
N ALA A 139 -9.27 -3.45 -10.24
CA ALA A 139 -8.24 -4.48 -10.09
C ALA A 139 -8.77 -5.60 -9.21
N THR A 140 -8.35 -6.83 -9.50
CA THR A 140 -8.70 -8.02 -8.72
C THR A 140 -7.47 -8.84 -8.42
N PHE A 141 -7.49 -9.49 -7.25
CA PHE A 141 -6.55 -10.53 -6.87
C PHE A 141 -7.35 -11.74 -6.36
N ASN A 142 -7.17 -12.86 -7.04
CA ASN A 142 -7.90 -14.09 -6.77
C ASN A 142 -6.93 -15.20 -6.38
N PRO A 143 -7.41 -16.30 -5.77
CA PRO A 143 -6.61 -17.48 -5.53
C PRO A 143 -5.93 -17.96 -6.82
N GLY A 144 -4.64 -18.26 -6.73
CA GLY A 144 -3.83 -18.68 -7.88
C GLY A 144 -3.28 -17.56 -8.77
N ASP A 145 -3.65 -16.30 -8.53
CA ASP A 145 -3.04 -15.17 -9.23
C ASP A 145 -1.56 -15.02 -8.85
N ASN A 146 -0.72 -14.75 -9.84
CA ASN A 146 0.70 -14.45 -9.62
C ASN A 146 0.87 -12.99 -9.16
N TYR A 147 1.04 -12.79 -7.85
CA TYR A 147 1.26 -11.48 -7.25
C TYR A 147 2.50 -10.78 -7.81
N ALA A 148 3.61 -11.53 -7.95
CA ALA A 148 4.88 -10.97 -8.39
C ALA A 148 4.81 -10.38 -9.81
N GLU A 149 3.96 -10.93 -10.67
CA GLU A 149 3.78 -10.46 -12.06
C GLU A 149 2.65 -9.43 -12.19
N LYS A 150 1.52 -9.65 -11.47
CA LYS A 150 0.31 -8.88 -11.71
C LYS A 150 0.18 -7.63 -10.84
N ILE A 151 0.65 -7.67 -9.60
CA ILE A 151 0.39 -6.64 -8.59
C ILE A 151 1.67 -5.97 -8.13
N SER A 152 2.69 -6.75 -7.77
CA SER A 152 3.92 -6.19 -7.20
C SER A 152 4.61 -5.15 -8.08
N PRO A 153 4.55 -5.19 -9.43
CA PRO A 153 5.18 -4.19 -10.28
C PRO A 153 4.44 -2.85 -10.36
N CYS A 154 3.22 -2.75 -9.80
CA CYS A 154 2.41 -1.54 -9.96
C CYS A 154 2.90 -0.44 -9.03
N ARG A 155 3.20 0.73 -9.61
CA ARG A 155 3.84 1.87 -8.92
C ARG A 155 2.79 2.74 -8.21
N THR A 156 3.23 3.36 -7.11
CA THR A 156 2.49 4.43 -6.43
C THR A 156 2.28 5.64 -7.33
N PHE A 157 1.29 6.44 -7.02
CA PHE A 157 0.95 7.63 -7.80
C PHE A 157 0.53 8.79 -6.90
N VAL A 158 0.63 9.98 -7.45
CA VAL A 158 0.25 11.24 -6.81
C VAL A 158 -0.27 12.20 -7.87
N PHE A 159 -1.20 13.06 -7.51
CA PHE A 159 -1.62 14.14 -8.41
C PHE A 159 -0.65 15.33 -8.34
N LEU A 160 -0.37 15.96 -9.48
CA LEU A 160 0.56 17.10 -9.54
C LEU A 160 0.14 18.22 -8.59
N HIS A 161 -1.15 18.51 -8.49
CA HIS A 161 -1.66 19.55 -7.59
C HIS A 161 -1.46 19.24 -6.10
N GLU A 162 -1.28 17.98 -5.73
CA GLU A 162 -0.92 17.57 -4.36
C GLU A 162 0.59 17.73 -4.10
N LEU A 163 1.42 17.61 -5.14
CA LEU A 163 2.87 17.79 -5.04
C LEU A 163 3.28 19.26 -4.91
N GLU A 164 2.57 20.17 -5.57
CA GLU A 164 2.94 21.59 -5.61
C GLU A 164 3.13 22.25 -4.23
N PRO A 165 2.23 22.07 -3.24
CA PRO A 165 2.43 22.60 -1.91
C PRO A 165 3.67 22.01 -1.23
N LEU A 166 3.98 20.75 -1.50
CA LEU A 166 5.11 20.03 -0.91
C LEU A 166 6.44 20.48 -1.50
N ILE A 167 6.45 20.73 -2.81
CA ILE A 167 7.58 21.32 -3.53
C ILE A 167 7.87 22.69 -2.93
N LYS A 168 6.84 23.54 -2.78
CA LYS A 168 6.98 24.88 -2.20
C LYS A 168 7.52 24.87 -0.76
N MET A 169 7.20 23.86 0.02
CA MET A 169 7.66 23.68 1.39
C MET A 169 8.98 22.90 1.51
N ASN A 170 9.60 22.52 0.39
CA ASN A 170 10.80 21.65 0.34
C ASN A 170 10.66 20.33 1.12
N LEU A 171 9.48 19.73 1.06
CA LEU A 171 9.12 18.51 1.79
C LEU A 171 9.25 17.23 0.95
N ILE A 172 9.62 17.33 -0.33
CA ILE A 172 9.90 16.15 -1.19
C ILE A 172 11.35 15.72 -0.96
N LYS A 173 11.57 14.92 0.09
CA LYS A 173 12.93 14.50 0.48
C LYS A 173 13.36 13.14 -0.10
N GLY A 174 12.51 12.38 -0.71
CA GLY A 174 12.79 11.05 -1.28
C GLY A 174 11.97 10.77 -2.53
N GLY A 175 11.00 11.65 -2.83
CA GLY A 175 10.18 11.54 -4.03
C GLY A 175 10.97 12.00 -5.26
N ASP A 176 11.09 11.12 -6.24
CA ASP A 176 11.55 11.43 -7.57
C ASP A 176 10.48 10.98 -8.57
N LEU A 177 10.55 11.51 -9.78
CA LEU A 177 9.67 11.10 -10.89
C LEU A 177 9.88 9.62 -11.30
N ASP A 178 10.94 8.99 -10.79
CA ASP A 178 11.26 7.59 -11.07
C ASP A 178 10.59 6.62 -10.08
N ASN A 179 10.09 7.12 -8.93
CA ASN A 179 9.48 6.28 -7.89
C ASN A 179 7.99 6.57 -7.61
N ALA A 180 7.37 7.41 -8.43
CA ALA A 180 5.93 7.65 -8.37
C ALA A 180 5.38 8.07 -9.74
N ILE A 181 4.18 7.63 -10.06
CA ILE A 181 3.43 8.13 -11.22
C ILE A 181 2.83 9.47 -10.85
N VAL A 182 3.17 10.54 -11.60
CA VAL A 182 2.58 11.86 -11.38
C VAL A 182 1.46 12.10 -12.39
N VAL A 183 0.23 12.22 -11.89
CA VAL A 183 -0.97 12.45 -12.69
C VAL A 183 -1.20 13.95 -12.85
N VAL A 184 -1.36 14.39 -14.09
CA VAL A 184 -1.54 15.79 -14.47
C VAL A 184 -2.92 15.98 -15.09
N GLU A 185 -3.87 16.51 -14.31
CA GLU A 185 -5.26 16.66 -14.75
C GLU A 185 -5.54 17.94 -15.51
N ASN A 186 -4.79 18.98 -15.22
CA ASN A 186 -4.98 20.30 -15.80
C ASN A 186 -3.76 20.69 -16.64
N PRO A 187 -3.96 21.51 -17.67
CA PRO A 187 -2.84 22.08 -18.44
C PRO A 187 -1.82 22.78 -17.50
N VAL A 188 -0.56 22.51 -17.67
CA VAL A 188 0.53 23.12 -16.89
C VAL A 188 1.13 24.25 -17.71
N PRO A 189 1.18 25.49 -17.18
CA PRO A 189 1.86 26.60 -17.84
C PRO A 189 3.35 26.30 -18.11
N ALA A 190 3.90 26.88 -19.19
CA ALA A 190 5.27 26.60 -19.60
C ALA A 190 6.31 26.97 -18.54
N ASP A 191 6.09 28.06 -17.82
CA ASP A 191 6.97 28.52 -16.72
C ASP A 191 6.93 27.54 -15.53
N GLN A 192 5.77 26.98 -15.23
CA GLN A 192 5.63 25.95 -14.21
C GLN A 192 6.30 24.63 -14.63
N LEU A 193 6.19 24.23 -15.89
CA LEU A 193 6.89 23.05 -16.39
C LEU A 193 8.41 23.23 -16.32
N GLU A 194 8.92 24.40 -16.70
CA GLU A 194 10.36 24.73 -16.55
C GLU A 194 10.80 24.73 -15.07
N HIS A 195 9.93 25.13 -14.16
CA HIS A 195 10.20 25.04 -12.73
C HIS A 195 10.31 23.59 -12.25
N LEU A 196 9.40 22.71 -12.68
CA LEU A 196 9.44 21.27 -12.38
C LEU A 196 10.71 20.62 -12.93
N LYS A 197 11.12 20.95 -14.16
CA LYS A 197 12.40 20.48 -14.76
C LYS A 197 13.60 20.80 -13.88
N LYS A 198 13.64 22.00 -13.32
CA LYS A 198 14.73 22.46 -12.43
C LYS A 198 14.71 21.72 -11.09
N ILE A 199 13.53 21.55 -10.48
CA ILE A 199 13.40 20.91 -9.17
C ILE A 199 13.82 19.44 -9.24
N PHE A 200 13.35 18.72 -10.26
CA PHE A 200 13.66 17.31 -10.44
C PHE A 200 14.99 17.07 -11.17
N ASN A 201 15.69 18.15 -11.58
CA ASN A 201 16.93 18.09 -12.36
C ASN A 201 16.78 17.19 -13.61
N LYS A 202 15.63 17.31 -14.30
CA LYS A 202 15.28 16.52 -15.50
C LYS A 202 14.82 17.48 -16.60
N PRO A 203 15.73 17.91 -17.49
CA PRO A 203 15.42 18.89 -18.54
C PRO A 203 14.41 18.40 -19.58
N ASP A 204 14.30 17.08 -19.74
CA ASP A 204 13.46 16.45 -20.77
C ASP A 204 12.06 16.07 -20.27
N ILE A 205 11.65 16.56 -19.09
CA ILE A 205 10.30 16.33 -18.58
C ILE A 205 9.27 16.90 -19.57
N GLU A 206 8.34 16.05 -19.96
CA GLU A 206 7.17 16.40 -20.75
C GLU A 206 5.90 15.87 -20.06
N ILE A 207 4.74 16.35 -20.50
CA ILE A 207 3.44 15.81 -20.10
C ILE A 207 2.86 15.07 -21.28
N LYS A 208 2.66 13.76 -21.12
CA LYS A 208 2.09 12.92 -22.16
C LYS A 208 0.91 12.12 -21.60
N ALA A 209 -0.22 12.18 -22.31
CA ALA A 209 -1.46 11.46 -21.92
C ALA A 209 -1.93 11.71 -20.47
N GLY A 210 -1.63 12.88 -19.90
CA GLY A 210 -1.98 13.23 -18.53
C GLY A 210 -0.98 12.73 -17.47
N TYR A 211 0.20 12.29 -17.89
CA TYR A 211 1.27 11.88 -16.97
C TYR A 211 2.52 12.72 -17.19
N LEU A 212 3.22 13.01 -16.09
CA LEU A 212 4.50 13.73 -16.12
C LEU A 212 5.64 12.77 -16.46
N ASN A 213 6.73 13.31 -17.04
CA ASN A 213 7.96 12.58 -17.33
C ASN A 213 7.84 11.51 -18.45
N ASN A 214 6.96 11.74 -19.43
CA ASN A 214 6.75 10.77 -20.54
C ASN A 214 6.48 9.34 -20.08
N LEU A 215 5.85 9.19 -18.93
CA LEU A 215 5.67 7.91 -18.27
C LEU A 215 4.79 6.99 -19.11
N GLU A 216 5.24 5.77 -19.28
CA GLU A 216 4.41 4.66 -19.77
C GLU A 216 3.93 3.81 -18.59
N LEU A 217 2.64 3.56 -18.54
CA LEU A 217 2.06 2.65 -17.54
C LEU A 217 2.50 1.22 -17.83
N ARG A 218 2.84 0.48 -16.78
CA ARG A 218 3.20 -0.96 -16.87
C ARG A 218 2.01 -1.83 -17.25
N CYS A 219 0.80 -1.37 -16.94
CA CYS A 219 -0.46 -1.96 -17.40
C CYS A 219 -1.58 -0.90 -17.38
N ASN A 220 -2.66 -1.11 -18.10
CA ASN A 220 -3.75 -0.14 -18.29
C ASN A 220 -4.45 0.28 -16.99
N ASN A 221 -4.45 -0.58 -15.97
CA ASN A 221 -5.05 -0.34 -14.66
C ASN A 221 -4.01 -0.33 -13.54
N GLU A 222 -2.82 0.18 -13.80
CA GLU A 222 -1.70 0.17 -12.86
C GLU A 222 -2.08 0.85 -11.54
N LEU A 223 -2.80 1.97 -11.59
CA LEU A 223 -3.17 2.74 -10.39
C LEU A 223 -4.17 1.97 -9.51
N ALA A 224 -5.14 1.27 -10.12
CA ALA A 224 -6.05 0.41 -9.37
C ALA A 224 -5.33 -0.80 -8.75
N ARG A 225 -4.38 -1.39 -9.49
CA ARG A 225 -3.56 -2.49 -8.95
C ARG A 225 -2.64 -2.02 -7.83
N HIS A 226 -2.13 -0.78 -7.90
CA HIS A 226 -1.38 -0.23 -6.80
C HIS A 226 -2.26 -0.02 -5.56
N LYS A 227 -3.49 0.48 -5.70
CA LYS A 227 -4.43 0.56 -4.57
C LYS A 227 -4.82 -0.81 -4.01
N LEU A 228 -4.83 -1.84 -4.84
CA LEU A 228 -4.98 -3.21 -4.39
C LEU A 228 -3.74 -3.70 -3.64
N LEU A 229 -2.53 -3.35 -4.10
CA LEU A 229 -1.27 -3.61 -3.40
C LEU A 229 -1.28 -2.98 -2.00
N ASP A 230 -1.63 -1.70 -1.89
CA ASP A 230 -1.78 -0.97 -0.62
C ASP A 230 -2.75 -1.68 0.33
N LEU A 231 -3.92 -2.07 -0.20
CA LEU A 231 -4.94 -2.76 0.59
C LEU A 231 -4.44 -4.11 1.12
N LEU A 232 -3.73 -4.90 0.30
CA LEU A 232 -3.11 -6.16 0.72
C LEU A 232 -2.08 -5.95 1.83
N GLY A 233 -1.26 -4.89 1.72
CA GLY A 233 -0.27 -4.52 2.72
C GLY A 233 -0.89 -4.10 4.05
N ASP A 234 -1.97 -3.30 4.00
CA ASP A 234 -2.71 -2.92 5.19
C ASP A 234 -3.42 -4.13 5.83
N PHE A 235 -3.94 -5.08 5.01
CA PHE A 235 -4.55 -6.32 5.51
C PHE A 235 -3.55 -7.23 6.24
N ALA A 236 -2.27 -7.19 5.89
CA ALA A 236 -1.23 -7.91 6.61
C ALA A 236 -1.19 -7.53 8.10
N LEU A 237 -1.54 -6.27 8.43
CA LEU A 237 -1.56 -5.75 9.81
C LEU A 237 -2.68 -6.31 10.68
N LEU A 238 -3.55 -7.15 10.14
CA LEU A 238 -4.55 -7.87 10.91
C LEU A 238 -3.92 -8.93 11.83
N GLY A 239 -2.74 -9.46 11.46
CA GLY A 239 -2.02 -10.49 12.21
C GLY A 239 -2.64 -11.87 12.14
N VAL A 240 -3.60 -12.08 11.24
CA VAL A 240 -4.22 -13.39 10.94
C VAL A 240 -4.65 -13.43 9.48
N ARG A 241 -4.58 -14.61 8.86
CA ARG A 241 -5.11 -14.82 7.53
C ARG A 241 -6.62 -14.92 7.57
N ILE A 242 -7.28 -14.43 6.53
CA ILE A 242 -8.73 -14.53 6.43
C ILE A 242 -9.15 -15.37 5.23
N LYS A 243 -10.28 -16.02 5.33
CA LYS A 243 -11.03 -16.60 4.23
C LYS A 243 -12.31 -15.79 4.06
N GLY A 244 -12.44 -15.13 2.93
CA GLY A 244 -13.51 -14.18 2.65
C GLY A 244 -13.19 -13.34 1.42
N ARG A 245 -14.22 -12.73 0.84
CA ARG A 245 -14.11 -11.86 -0.33
C ARG A 245 -14.22 -10.40 0.05
N VAL A 246 -13.21 -9.63 -0.30
CA VAL A 246 -13.18 -8.18 -0.09
C VAL A 246 -13.60 -7.46 -1.36
N TRP A 247 -14.51 -6.51 -1.22
CA TRP A 247 -14.84 -5.52 -2.23
C TRP A 247 -14.55 -4.13 -1.66
N ALA A 248 -13.67 -3.37 -2.29
CA ALA A 248 -13.29 -2.04 -1.83
C ALA A 248 -13.48 -1.00 -2.94
N THR A 249 -14.25 0.04 -2.63
CA THR A 249 -14.41 1.22 -3.49
C THR A 249 -13.64 2.38 -2.87
N ARG A 250 -12.78 3.02 -3.64
CA ARG A 250 -11.91 4.13 -3.20
C ARG A 250 -11.16 3.81 -1.88
N PRO A 251 -10.50 2.64 -1.78
CA PRO A 251 -9.73 2.30 -0.58
C PRO A 251 -8.59 3.30 -0.37
N GLY A 252 -8.15 3.40 0.88
CA GLY A 252 -6.99 4.20 1.29
C GLY A 252 -6.59 3.80 2.70
N HIS A 253 -5.36 4.10 3.11
CA HIS A 253 -4.75 3.62 4.35
C HIS A 253 -5.61 3.89 5.59
N PHE A 254 -6.25 5.06 5.69
CA PHE A 254 -7.16 5.36 6.79
C PHE A 254 -8.35 4.39 6.83
N ALA A 255 -9.09 4.27 5.71
CA ALA A 255 -10.26 3.39 5.65
C ALA A 255 -9.89 1.91 5.83
N ASN A 256 -8.77 1.49 5.23
CA ASN A 256 -8.23 0.15 5.37
C ASN A 256 -7.92 -0.15 6.84
N THR A 257 -7.21 0.75 7.52
CA THR A 257 -6.83 0.61 8.94
C THR A 257 -8.06 0.56 9.86
N GLU A 258 -9.00 1.46 9.68
CA GLU A 258 -10.22 1.46 10.50
C GLU A 258 -11.07 0.20 10.28
N PHE A 259 -11.18 -0.26 9.04
CA PHE A 259 -11.82 -1.55 8.75
C PHE A 259 -11.09 -2.72 9.42
N MET A 260 -9.74 -2.74 9.38
CA MET A 260 -8.94 -3.79 10.06
C MET A 260 -9.16 -3.81 11.56
N LYS A 261 -9.21 -2.64 12.20
CA LYS A 261 -9.49 -2.54 13.65
C LYS A 261 -10.87 -3.10 14.00
N GLN A 262 -11.89 -2.80 13.19
CA GLN A 262 -13.24 -3.37 13.39
C GLN A 262 -13.24 -4.89 13.19
N LEU A 263 -12.60 -5.39 12.12
CA LEU A 263 -12.50 -6.81 11.84
C LEU A 263 -11.75 -7.54 12.97
N LYS A 264 -10.65 -6.99 13.45
CA LYS A 264 -9.88 -7.54 14.58
C LYS A 264 -10.71 -7.64 15.86
N HIS A 265 -11.54 -6.64 16.14
CA HIS A 265 -12.48 -6.68 17.27
C HIS A 265 -13.49 -7.81 17.11
N THR A 266 -14.04 -8.00 15.91
CA THR A 266 -14.98 -9.10 15.60
C THR A 266 -14.31 -10.47 15.78
N ILE A 267 -13.07 -10.62 15.29
CA ILE A 267 -12.30 -11.87 15.43
C ILE A 267 -12.06 -12.23 16.91
N ARG A 268 -11.70 -11.24 17.72
CA ARG A 268 -11.48 -11.44 19.17
C ARG A 268 -12.76 -11.93 19.87
N ARG A 269 -13.89 -11.32 19.58
CA ARG A 269 -15.19 -11.72 20.15
C ARG A 269 -15.65 -13.09 19.71
N ALA A 270 -15.31 -13.52 18.51
CA ALA A 270 -15.65 -14.86 18.01
C ALA A 270 -14.78 -15.98 18.62
N GLY A 271 -13.63 -15.62 19.21
CA GLY A 271 -12.71 -16.53 19.89
C GLY A 271 -12.92 -16.67 21.41
N GLU A 272 -13.80 -15.81 21.98
CA GLU A 272 -14.29 -15.89 23.37
C GLU A 272 -15.54 -16.77 23.42
#